data_adfc1de9672b62ceac5e33fa9f5dcbfe
#
_entry.id   adfc1de9672b62ceac5e33fa9f5dcbfe
#
_cell.length_a   1.000
_cell.length_b   1.000
_cell.length_c   1.000
_cell.angle_alpha   90.00
_cell.angle_beta   90.00
_cell.angle_gamma   90.00
#
_symmetry.space_group_name_H-M   'P 1'
#
loop_
_entity.id
_entity.type
_entity.pdbx_description
1 polymer ?
#
loop_
_entity_poly.entity_id
_entity_poly.type
_entity_poly.pdbx_seq_one_letter_code
_entity_poly.pdbx_strand_id
1 'polypeptide(L)'
;MSPVAIVLTILVLAVVAFMSNRMPMGIVALGVALALWATGVLTLNQALAGFGDPTVLFIAALFIVSEALDATGVTAWAGQQVVSRGGTKRTPLLVVICLLVAFLTALISVNGAVAALIPVVVVVAIRVGLTPSQLLMPLAFSAHAGSMLALTGTPVNIIVSEAAADAGARPFTFFEFGLVGVPLVVGTIAIIALFGRRLLPDRAPTAIPADVSNHALTLRAQYALPEGTELVGVRKGFTEVVVAPRSELIGLHLFPGMTTPSGDLVVLGLQRAGEDLTGPDARLQAGDTLLLRGTWEHLQEHTAGPEVLVVDDPATLRRAVPLGVGAKRAMGILAAMVVLLATGVVPPAVAGLLAAAAVVLSGVLTPTQTYRSVSWTTVVLVGGMIPLSTAFISTGTADLIAKGLLDVIGASSPTLALAAMCVLTMVLGQLISNTATVLIMAPIATVLAADLHTSVLPFMMALTVAGAASFLTPVATAANTMVMEPGGYRFTDYWKLGLPLLLLFLAVAVFWVPVVWPF
;
A
#
# COMPACT_ATOMS: atom_id res chain seq x y z
N MET A 1 8.28 20.08 -34.90
CA MET A 1 8.91 20.19 -33.58
C MET A 1 10.06 19.19 -33.52
N SER A 2 11.16 19.52 -32.82
CA SER A 2 12.21 18.53 -32.61
C SER A 2 11.69 17.36 -31.75
N PRO A 3 12.22 16.13 -31.88
CA PRO A 3 11.81 15.01 -31.03
C PRO A 3 11.92 15.32 -29.53
N VAL A 4 12.96 16.03 -29.12
CA VAL A 4 13.16 16.51 -27.74
C VAL A 4 12.00 17.41 -27.29
N ALA A 5 11.60 18.38 -28.13
CA ALA A 5 10.51 19.31 -27.78
C ALA A 5 9.15 18.57 -27.66
N ILE A 6 8.93 17.54 -28.48
CA ILE A 6 7.72 16.69 -28.37
C ILE A 6 7.72 15.95 -27.03
N VAL A 7 8.84 15.29 -26.68
CA VAL A 7 8.93 14.51 -25.43
C VAL A 7 8.81 15.41 -24.20
N LEU A 8 9.44 16.59 -24.21
CA LEU A 8 9.28 17.57 -23.12
C LEU A 8 7.84 18.07 -23.00
N THR A 9 7.15 18.29 -24.11
CA THR A 9 5.73 18.68 -24.09
C THR A 9 4.86 17.57 -23.49
N ILE A 10 5.09 16.31 -23.90
CA ILE A 10 4.38 15.16 -23.34
C ILE A 10 4.66 15.03 -21.83
N LEU A 11 5.91 15.20 -21.40
CA LEU A 11 6.30 15.20 -20.00
C LEU A 11 5.54 16.27 -19.20
N VAL A 12 5.60 17.53 -19.66
CA VAL A 12 4.92 18.64 -18.97
C VAL A 12 3.41 18.39 -18.88
N LEU A 13 2.79 17.95 -19.97
CA LEU A 13 1.36 17.62 -19.97
C LEU A 13 1.04 16.46 -19.00
N ALA A 14 1.89 15.43 -18.94
CA ALA A 14 1.74 14.32 -18.02
C ALA A 14 1.85 14.78 -16.55
N VAL A 15 2.86 15.60 -16.23
CA VAL A 15 3.05 16.16 -14.87
C VAL A 15 1.83 17.03 -14.49
N VAL A 16 1.38 17.93 -15.36
CA VAL A 16 0.19 18.75 -15.12
C VAL A 16 -1.06 17.90 -14.94
N ALA A 17 -1.23 16.84 -15.74
CA ALA A 17 -2.36 15.92 -15.61
C ALA A 17 -2.31 15.15 -14.28
N PHE A 18 -1.14 14.66 -13.86
CA PHE A 18 -0.96 14.03 -12.54
C PHE A 18 -1.26 15.00 -11.39
N MET A 19 -0.74 16.23 -11.46
CA MET A 19 -0.98 17.26 -10.44
C MET A 19 -2.46 17.67 -10.36
N SER A 20 -3.18 17.68 -11.48
CA SER A 20 -4.60 18.07 -11.50
C SER A 20 -5.49 17.09 -10.72
N ASN A 21 -5.04 15.85 -10.53
CA ASN A 21 -5.77 14.74 -9.89
C ASN A 21 -7.21 14.54 -10.44
N ARG A 22 -7.49 15.04 -11.67
CA ARG A 22 -8.80 14.92 -12.31
C ARG A 22 -8.94 13.64 -13.12
N MET A 23 -7.83 13.01 -13.49
CA MET A 23 -7.77 11.80 -14.30
C MET A 23 -7.08 10.69 -13.51
N PRO A 24 -7.56 9.43 -13.62
CA PRO A 24 -6.85 8.29 -13.03
C PRO A 24 -5.41 8.20 -13.57
N MET A 25 -4.45 7.94 -12.68
CA MET A 25 -3.02 7.91 -13.03
C MET A 25 -2.71 6.93 -14.18
N GLY A 26 -3.37 5.77 -14.21
CA GLY A 26 -3.21 4.80 -15.31
C GLY A 26 -3.66 5.34 -16.67
N ILE A 27 -4.72 6.17 -16.70
CA ILE A 27 -5.20 6.81 -17.95
C ILE A 27 -4.16 7.82 -18.45
N VAL A 28 -3.56 8.61 -17.55
CA VAL A 28 -2.50 9.56 -17.92
C VAL A 28 -1.29 8.81 -18.48
N ALA A 29 -0.84 7.74 -17.83
CA ALA A 29 0.29 6.94 -18.29
C ALA A 29 0.04 6.27 -19.65
N LEU A 30 -1.16 5.72 -19.85
CA LEU A 30 -1.57 5.19 -21.16
C LEU A 30 -1.59 6.29 -22.22
N GLY A 31 -2.07 7.49 -21.88
CA GLY A 31 -2.04 8.66 -22.73
C GLY A 31 -0.62 9.06 -23.14
N VAL A 32 0.36 8.97 -22.22
CA VAL A 32 1.78 9.21 -22.51
C VAL A 32 2.31 8.19 -23.53
N ALA A 33 2.08 6.89 -23.30
CA ALA A 33 2.53 5.84 -24.22
C ALA A 33 1.93 6.03 -25.64
N LEU A 34 0.61 6.31 -25.72
CA LEU A 34 -0.06 6.55 -26.99
C LEU A 34 0.39 7.85 -27.66
N ALA A 35 0.66 8.91 -26.91
CA ALA A 35 1.17 10.16 -27.47
C ALA A 35 2.57 9.99 -28.05
N LEU A 36 3.46 9.23 -27.41
CA LEU A 36 4.78 8.90 -27.93
C LEU A 36 4.72 8.12 -29.24
N TRP A 37 3.76 7.21 -29.37
CA TRP A 37 3.50 6.51 -30.63
C TRP A 37 2.88 7.44 -31.68
N ALA A 38 1.83 8.16 -31.36
CA ALA A 38 1.11 9.01 -32.32
C ALA A 38 1.98 10.14 -32.88
N THR A 39 2.95 10.61 -32.11
CA THR A 39 3.93 11.62 -32.55
C THR A 39 5.12 11.04 -33.33
N GLY A 40 5.19 9.72 -33.46
CA GLY A 40 6.27 9.02 -34.17
C GLY A 40 7.60 8.98 -33.43
N VAL A 41 7.63 9.37 -32.15
CA VAL A 41 8.83 9.26 -31.30
C VAL A 41 9.18 7.80 -31.06
N LEU A 42 8.16 6.96 -30.81
CA LEU A 42 8.31 5.53 -30.61
C LEU A 42 7.44 4.73 -31.61
N THR A 43 7.90 3.53 -31.95
CA THR A 43 7.05 2.54 -32.64
C THR A 43 5.98 2.00 -31.69
N LEU A 44 4.92 1.40 -32.23
CA LEU A 44 3.86 0.80 -31.41
C LEU A 44 4.39 -0.26 -30.43
N ASN A 45 5.31 -1.11 -30.90
CA ASN A 45 5.93 -2.13 -30.05
C ASN A 45 6.71 -1.50 -28.89
N GLN A 46 7.47 -0.44 -29.13
CA GLN A 46 8.19 0.27 -28.06
C GLN A 46 7.25 1.00 -27.11
N ALA A 47 6.17 1.60 -27.62
CA ALA A 47 5.19 2.30 -26.80
C ALA A 47 4.38 1.35 -25.89
N LEU A 48 4.25 0.08 -26.25
CA LEU A 48 3.53 -0.93 -25.47
C LEU A 48 4.47 -1.92 -24.75
N ALA A 49 5.79 -1.84 -24.96
CA ALA A 49 6.77 -2.77 -24.38
C ALA A 49 6.70 -2.86 -22.86
N GLY A 50 6.41 -1.73 -22.19
CA GLY A 50 6.31 -1.70 -20.73
C GLY A 50 5.22 -2.60 -20.14
N PHE A 51 4.17 -2.93 -20.87
CA PHE A 51 3.12 -3.84 -20.38
C PHE A 51 3.57 -5.32 -20.32
N GLY A 52 4.61 -5.68 -21.06
CA GLY A 52 5.25 -7.00 -20.98
C GLY A 52 6.55 -7.01 -20.18
N ASP A 53 6.89 -5.92 -19.54
CA ASP A 53 8.12 -5.78 -18.77
C ASP A 53 8.13 -6.68 -17.53
N PRO A 54 9.22 -7.42 -17.25
CA PRO A 54 9.35 -8.28 -16.07
C PRO A 54 9.07 -7.55 -14.75
N THR A 55 9.44 -6.28 -14.65
CA THR A 55 9.20 -5.43 -13.47
C THR A 55 7.70 -5.29 -13.19
N VAL A 56 6.90 -5.06 -14.23
CA VAL A 56 5.44 -4.91 -14.12
C VAL A 56 4.79 -6.21 -13.65
N LEU A 57 5.24 -7.35 -14.18
CA LEU A 57 4.77 -8.67 -13.78
C LEU A 57 5.14 -8.98 -12.32
N PHE A 58 6.35 -8.62 -11.92
CA PHE A 58 6.79 -8.79 -10.53
C PHE A 58 5.98 -7.93 -9.55
N ILE A 59 5.73 -6.66 -9.89
CA ILE A 59 4.88 -5.77 -9.08
C ILE A 59 3.46 -6.34 -8.95
N ALA A 60 2.87 -6.85 -10.03
CA ALA A 60 1.56 -7.48 -9.98
C ALA A 60 1.54 -8.72 -9.06
N ALA A 61 2.58 -9.57 -9.15
CA ALA A 61 2.73 -10.74 -8.30
C ALA A 61 2.88 -10.38 -6.81
N LEU A 62 3.61 -9.31 -6.49
CA LEU A 62 3.75 -8.82 -5.11
C LEU A 62 2.42 -8.38 -4.50
N PHE A 63 1.52 -7.76 -5.27
CA PHE A 63 0.18 -7.43 -4.78
C PHE A 63 -0.60 -8.68 -4.38
N ILE A 64 -0.48 -9.77 -5.15
CA ILE A 64 -1.14 -11.05 -4.86
C ILE A 64 -0.61 -11.65 -3.56
N VAL A 65 0.71 -11.69 -3.38
CA VAL A 65 1.34 -12.22 -2.16
C VAL A 65 1.01 -11.34 -0.94
N SER A 66 1.00 -10.02 -1.10
CA SER A 66 0.59 -9.08 -0.05
C SER A 66 -0.85 -9.32 0.39
N GLU A 67 -1.79 -9.46 -0.55
CA GLU A 67 -3.19 -9.76 -0.27
C GLU A 67 -3.36 -11.11 0.43
N ALA A 68 -2.56 -12.12 0.08
CA ALA A 68 -2.60 -13.42 0.73
C ALA A 68 -2.30 -13.34 2.24
N LEU A 69 -1.40 -12.46 2.64
CA LEU A 69 -1.08 -12.21 4.05
C LEU A 69 -2.20 -11.44 4.76
N ASP A 70 -2.75 -10.42 4.09
CA ASP A 70 -3.84 -9.61 4.62
C ASP A 70 -5.13 -10.41 4.75
N ALA A 71 -5.54 -11.13 3.71
CA ALA A 71 -6.76 -11.93 3.70
C ALA A 71 -6.73 -13.10 4.69
N THR A 72 -5.54 -13.58 5.06
CA THR A 72 -5.36 -14.64 6.07
C THR A 72 -5.14 -14.11 7.48
N GLY A 73 -5.19 -12.78 7.70
CA GLY A 73 -5.08 -12.17 9.02
C GLY A 73 -3.68 -12.25 9.64
N VAL A 74 -2.63 -12.50 8.85
CA VAL A 74 -1.24 -12.50 9.34
C VAL A 74 -0.85 -11.10 9.81
N THR A 75 -1.21 -10.06 9.07
CA THR A 75 -0.97 -8.66 9.44
C THR A 75 -1.72 -8.25 10.70
N ALA A 76 -2.99 -8.66 10.85
CA ALA A 76 -3.77 -8.41 12.05
C ALA A 76 -3.18 -9.12 13.28
N TRP A 77 -2.73 -10.38 13.12
CA TRP A 77 -2.05 -11.11 14.18
C TRP A 77 -0.75 -10.43 14.62
N ALA A 78 0.07 -10.02 13.66
CA ALA A 78 1.31 -9.30 13.96
C ALA A 78 1.02 -8.01 14.74
N GLY A 79 0.00 -7.25 14.32
CA GLY A 79 -0.46 -6.06 15.03
C GLY A 79 -0.86 -6.33 16.47
N GLN A 80 -1.68 -7.35 16.72
CA GLN A 80 -2.15 -7.70 18.06
C GLN A 80 -1.00 -8.17 18.98
N GLN A 81 -0.04 -8.96 18.45
CA GLN A 81 1.11 -9.42 19.23
C GLN A 81 1.98 -8.27 19.74
N VAL A 82 2.15 -7.27 18.91
CA VAL A 82 2.98 -6.13 19.26
C VAL A 82 2.27 -5.21 20.26
N VAL A 83 0.98 -5.00 20.08
CA VAL A 83 0.17 -4.20 21.01
C VAL A 83 0.14 -4.81 22.40
N SER A 84 -0.01 -6.12 22.50
CA SER A 84 0.00 -6.82 23.81
C SER A 84 1.33 -6.68 24.56
N ARG A 85 2.44 -6.44 23.84
CA ARG A 85 3.79 -6.26 24.41
C ARG A 85 4.24 -4.81 24.57
N GLY A 86 3.57 -3.85 23.92
CA GLY A 86 3.98 -2.43 23.86
C GLY A 86 3.78 -1.65 25.18
N GLY A 87 3.05 -2.20 26.15
CA GLY A 87 2.77 -1.55 27.42
C GLY A 87 1.84 -0.33 27.30
N THR A 88 1.65 0.40 28.40
CA THR A 88 0.71 1.54 28.47
C THR A 88 1.39 2.91 28.29
N LYS A 89 2.71 2.97 28.25
CA LYS A 89 3.44 4.24 28.10
C LYS A 89 3.52 4.62 26.62
N ARG A 90 3.28 5.91 26.30
CA ARG A 90 3.26 6.44 24.92
C ARG A 90 4.51 6.09 24.11
N THR A 91 5.71 6.40 24.62
CA THR A 91 6.94 6.24 23.83
C THR A 91 7.28 4.79 23.49
N PRO A 92 7.28 3.81 24.43
CA PRO A 92 7.48 2.41 24.08
C PRO A 92 6.43 1.89 23.09
N LEU A 93 5.15 2.22 23.29
CA LEU A 93 4.06 1.82 22.40
C LEU A 93 4.30 2.36 20.98
N LEU A 94 4.67 3.64 20.87
CA LEU A 94 4.97 4.29 19.60
C LEU A 94 6.14 3.61 18.89
N VAL A 95 7.26 3.36 19.60
CA VAL A 95 8.44 2.67 19.05
C VAL A 95 8.07 1.28 18.53
N VAL A 96 7.29 0.54 19.30
CA VAL A 96 6.86 -0.81 18.94
C VAL A 96 5.95 -0.79 17.71
N ILE A 97 5.00 0.15 17.62
CA ILE A 97 4.13 0.32 16.43
C ILE A 97 4.97 0.69 15.20
N CYS A 98 5.91 1.63 15.33
CA CYS A 98 6.78 2.06 14.24
C CYS A 98 7.69 0.92 13.74
N LEU A 99 8.27 0.14 14.65
CA LEU A 99 9.07 -1.04 14.29
C LEU A 99 8.23 -2.12 13.61
N LEU A 100 7.03 -2.37 14.12
CA LEU A 100 6.13 -3.35 13.51
C LEU A 100 5.78 -2.97 12.08
N VAL A 101 5.29 -1.73 11.87
CA VAL A 101 4.91 -1.31 10.52
C VAL A 101 6.11 -1.29 9.59
N ALA A 102 7.29 -0.88 10.05
CA ALA A 102 8.52 -0.92 9.26
C ALA A 102 8.88 -2.34 8.83
N PHE A 103 8.76 -3.31 9.75
CA PHE A 103 8.99 -4.72 9.43
C PHE A 103 7.94 -5.26 8.44
N LEU A 104 6.67 -4.96 8.65
CA LEU A 104 5.60 -5.40 7.75
C LEU A 104 5.77 -4.82 6.36
N THR A 105 6.10 -3.54 6.24
CA THR A 105 6.29 -2.87 4.94
C THR A 105 7.54 -3.31 4.19
N ALA A 106 8.49 -3.94 4.84
CA ALA A 106 9.59 -4.60 4.15
C ALA A 106 9.13 -5.83 3.36
N LEU A 107 8.05 -6.49 3.81
CA LEU A 107 7.57 -7.76 3.26
C LEU A 107 6.29 -7.60 2.42
N ILE A 108 5.47 -6.60 2.74
CA ILE A 108 4.18 -6.31 2.08
C ILE A 108 4.14 -4.83 1.69
N SER A 109 3.12 -4.45 0.91
CA SER A 109 3.00 -3.06 0.47
C SER A 109 2.75 -2.09 1.64
N VAL A 110 3.27 -0.86 1.52
CA VAL A 110 3.05 0.25 2.48
C VAL A 110 1.55 0.44 2.76
N ASN A 111 0.73 0.46 1.70
CA ASN A 111 -0.70 0.69 1.81
C ASN A 111 -1.42 -0.44 2.56
N GLY A 112 -1.08 -1.69 2.28
CA GLY A 112 -1.63 -2.86 2.95
C GLY A 112 -1.29 -2.88 4.45
N ALA A 113 -0.02 -2.69 4.80
CA ALA A 113 0.43 -2.66 6.19
C ALA A 113 -0.24 -1.53 6.99
N VAL A 114 -0.33 -0.32 6.43
CA VAL A 114 -0.98 0.83 7.08
C VAL A 114 -2.47 0.58 7.25
N ALA A 115 -3.17 0.15 6.19
CA ALA A 115 -4.61 -0.12 6.23
C ALA A 115 -4.97 -1.17 7.31
N ALA A 116 -4.21 -2.27 7.36
CA ALA A 116 -4.43 -3.34 8.34
C ALA A 116 -4.18 -2.90 9.78
N LEU A 117 -3.24 -1.98 10.01
CA LEU A 117 -2.87 -1.55 11.35
C LEU A 117 -3.68 -0.36 11.88
N ILE A 118 -4.32 0.44 11.02
CA ILE A 118 -5.15 1.59 11.44
C ILE A 118 -6.17 1.21 12.52
N PRO A 119 -7.06 0.21 12.32
CA PRO A 119 -8.06 -0.14 13.33
C PRO A 119 -7.43 -0.58 14.66
N VAL A 120 -6.36 -1.38 14.58
CA VAL A 120 -5.63 -1.88 15.75
C VAL A 120 -5.03 -0.72 16.54
N VAL A 121 -4.36 0.22 15.86
CA VAL A 121 -3.69 1.38 16.48
C VAL A 121 -4.71 2.34 17.09
N VAL A 122 -5.86 2.55 16.45
CA VAL A 122 -6.95 3.39 17.01
C VAL A 122 -7.49 2.80 18.30
N VAL A 123 -7.83 1.49 18.31
CA VAL A 123 -8.32 0.80 19.51
C VAL A 123 -7.32 0.90 20.65
N VAL A 124 -6.03 0.69 20.35
CA VAL A 124 -4.97 0.76 21.35
C VAL A 124 -4.79 2.17 21.88
N ALA A 125 -4.79 3.19 21.02
CA ALA A 125 -4.72 4.58 21.43
C ALA A 125 -5.80 4.88 22.46
N ILE A 126 -7.06 4.53 22.16
CA ILE A 126 -8.20 4.75 23.06
C ILE A 126 -8.02 3.99 24.38
N ARG A 127 -7.61 2.71 24.36
CA ARG A 127 -7.41 1.89 25.57
C ARG A 127 -6.35 2.46 26.52
N VAL A 128 -5.29 3.09 25.98
CA VAL A 128 -4.21 3.67 26.80
C VAL A 128 -4.43 5.17 27.09
N GLY A 129 -5.59 5.73 26.71
CA GLY A 129 -5.93 7.15 26.95
C GLY A 129 -5.14 8.12 26.06
N LEU A 130 -4.67 7.66 24.88
CA LEU A 130 -4.03 8.51 23.88
C LEU A 130 -5.01 8.83 22.74
N THR A 131 -4.79 9.95 22.08
CA THR A 131 -5.52 10.26 20.85
C THR A 131 -4.91 9.50 19.65
N PRO A 132 -5.71 8.96 18.75
CA PRO A 132 -5.21 8.30 17.54
C PRO A 132 -4.26 9.15 16.71
N SER A 133 -4.44 10.49 16.73
CA SER A 133 -3.54 11.44 16.06
C SER A 133 -2.08 11.37 16.54
N GLN A 134 -1.83 10.87 17.73
CA GLN A 134 -0.47 10.71 18.25
C GLN A 134 0.25 9.47 17.71
N LEU A 135 -0.45 8.52 17.09
CA LEU A 135 0.09 7.23 16.66
C LEU A 135 -0.05 6.98 15.15
N LEU A 136 -1.10 7.50 14.50
CA LEU A 136 -1.41 7.15 13.10
C LEU A 136 -0.48 7.80 12.07
N MET A 137 -0.10 9.08 12.23
CA MET A 137 0.90 9.70 11.34
C MET A 137 2.28 9.07 11.53
N PRO A 138 2.78 8.81 12.76
CA PRO A 138 3.93 7.96 13.02
C PRO A 138 3.88 6.60 12.31
N LEU A 139 2.74 5.93 12.34
CA LEU A 139 2.52 4.66 11.64
C LEU A 139 2.78 4.82 10.13
N ALA A 140 2.11 5.79 9.46
CA ALA A 140 2.25 6.00 8.02
C ALA A 140 3.69 6.38 7.62
N PHE A 141 4.33 7.26 8.38
CA PHE A 141 5.68 7.74 8.07
C PHE A 141 6.76 6.67 8.33
N SER A 142 6.57 5.85 9.37
CA SER A 142 7.46 4.69 9.61
C SER A 142 7.26 3.59 8.57
N ALA A 143 6.06 3.47 7.99
CA ALA A 143 5.81 2.57 6.87
C ALA A 143 6.64 2.95 5.64
N HIS A 144 6.74 4.25 5.32
CA HIS A 144 7.61 4.72 4.24
C HIS A 144 9.10 4.45 4.50
N ALA A 145 9.58 4.65 5.73
CA ALA A 145 10.95 4.28 6.09
C ALA A 145 11.17 2.76 6.01
N GLY A 146 10.19 1.97 6.47
CA GLY A 146 10.24 0.51 6.45
C GLY A 146 10.23 -0.08 5.04
N SER A 147 9.59 0.59 4.07
CA SER A 147 9.61 0.15 2.68
C SER A 147 11.00 0.15 2.04
N MET A 148 11.94 0.84 2.67
CA MET A 148 13.35 0.86 2.27
C MET A 148 14.20 -0.26 2.88
N LEU A 149 13.61 -1.20 3.63
CA LEU A 149 14.38 -2.30 4.26
C LEU A 149 14.66 -3.46 3.30
N ALA A 150 13.84 -3.66 2.28
CA ALA A 150 13.97 -4.76 1.32
C ALA A 150 13.46 -4.37 -0.07
N LEU A 151 13.89 -5.12 -1.07
CA LEU A 151 13.48 -4.92 -2.48
C LEU A 151 11.95 -4.91 -2.65
N THR A 152 11.23 -5.75 -1.92
CA THR A 152 9.77 -5.91 -2.01
C THR A 152 8.97 -4.83 -1.30
N GLY A 153 9.60 -3.95 -0.54
CA GLY A 153 8.90 -2.96 0.29
C GLY A 153 8.08 -1.93 -0.50
N THR A 154 8.50 -1.63 -1.74
CA THR A 154 7.79 -0.71 -2.63
C THR A 154 8.10 -1.01 -4.10
N PRO A 155 7.16 -0.78 -5.04
CA PRO A 155 7.44 -0.86 -6.48
C PRO A 155 8.62 -0.01 -6.92
N VAL A 156 8.87 1.12 -6.25
CA VAL A 156 9.99 2.02 -6.54
C VAL A 156 11.35 1.33 -6.44
N ASN A 157 11.55 0.48 -5.44
CA ASN A 157 12.79 -0.27 -5.25
C ASN A 157 13.09 -1.18 -6.45
N ILE A 158 12.05 -1.81 -6.97
CA ILE A 158 12.15 -2.74 -8.11
C ILE A 158 12.50 -1.97 -9.38
N ILE A 159 11.78 -0.87 -9.65
CA ILE A 159 11.99 0.00 -10.82
C ILE A 159 13.42 0.52 -10.84
N VAL A 160 13.93 0.97 -9.71
CA VAL A 160 15.29 1.50 -9.59
C VAL A 160 16.35 0.40 -9.74
N SER A 161 16.08 -0.79 -9.21
CA SER A 161 16.98 -1.94 -9.38
C SER A 161 17.10 -2.36 -10.84
N GLU A 162 15.99 -2.38 -11.57
CA GLU A 162 15.97 -2.66 -13.00
C GLU A 162 16.63 -1.55 -13.81
N ALA A 163 16.31 -0.28 -13.52
CA ALA A 163 16.95 0.86 -14.19
C ALA A 163 18.48 0.89 -14.00
N ALA A 164 18.99 0.43 -12.86
CA ALA A 164 20.44 0.27 -12.64
C ALA A 164 21.02 -0.83 -13.55
N ALA A 165 20.31 -1.95 -13.71
CA ALA A 165 20.72 -3.04 -14.60
C ALA A 165 20.69 -2.61 -16.07
N ASP A 166 19.64 -1.93 -16.51
CA ASP A 166 19.49 -1.37 -17.86
C ASP A 166 20.60 -0.34 -18.19
N ALA A 167 21.06 0.38 -17.18
CA ALA A 167 22.20 1.32 -17.30
C ALA A 167 23.58 0.62 -17.32
N GLY A 168 23.62 -0.71 -17.36
CA GLY A 168 24.85 -1.51 -17.41
C GLY A 168 25.54 -1.73 -16.06
N ALA A 169 24.89 -1.37 -14.94
CA ALA A 169 25.34 -1.72 -13.60
C ALA A 169 24.72 -3.06 -13.15
N ARG A 170 25.07 -3.51 -11.95
CA ARG A 170 24.38 -4.65 -11.36
C ARG A 170 23.03 -4.24 -10.77
N PRO A 171 22.01 -5.13 -10.75
CA PRO A 171 20.82 -4.89 -9.98
C PRO A 171 21.14 -4.91 -8.47
N PHE A 172 20.28 -4.24 -7.67
CA PHE A 172 20.39 -4.30 -6.22
C PHE A 172 19.89 -5.65 -5.68
N THR A 173 20.60 -6.20 -4.70
CA THR A 173 20.19 -7.42 -4.03
C THR A 173 19.02 -7.17 -3.07
N PHE A 174 18.32 -8.24 -2.68
CA PHE A 174 17.09 -8.16 -1.89
C PHE A 174 17.22 -7.35 -0.59
N PHE A 175 18.28 -7.58 0.18
CA PHE A 175 18.53 -6.91 1.47
C PHE A 175 19.41 -5.65 1.37
N GLU A 176 19.90 -5.31 0.21
CA GLU A 176 20.82 -4.18 0.03
C GLU A 176 20.16 -2.83 0.35
N PHE A 177 18.85 -2.74 0.11
CA PHE A 177 18.05 -1.60 0.52
C PHE A 177 18.06 -1.38 2.04
N GLY A 178 18.23 -2.44 2.83
CA GLY A 178 18.36 -2.35 4.29
C GLY A 178 19.54 -1.50 4.76
N LEU A 179 20.59 -1.36 3.94
CA LEU A 179 21.74 -0.50 4.28
C LEU A 179 21.36 0.97 4.40
N VAL A 180 20.35 1.43 3.68
CA VAL A 180 19.76 2.77 3.83
C VAL A 180 18.47 2.73 4.66
N GLY A 181 17.70 1.64 4.58
CA GLY A 181 16.45 1.47 5.28
C GLY A 181 16.62 1.47 6.80
N VAL A 182 17.64 0.80 7.34
CA VAL A 182 17.90 0.75 8.78
C VAL A 182 18.20 2.14 9.35
N PRO A 183 19.14 2.94 8.81
CA PRO A 183 19.32 4.33 9.24
C PRO A 183 18.06 5.18 9.15
N LEU A 184 17.27 5.01 8.08
CA LEU A 184 16.02 5.74 7.90
C LEU A 184 14.96 5.36 8.96
N VAL A 185 14.78 4.07 9.24
CA VAL A 185 13.84 3.60 10.27
C VAL A 185 14.28 4.09 11.65
N VAL A 186 15.54 3.92 12.01
CA VAL A 186 16.07 4.36 13.30
C VAL A 186 15.94 5.88 13.45
N GLY A 187 16.33 6.65 12.44
CA GLY A 187 16.22 8.11 12.45
C GLY A 187 14.76 8.58 12.51
N THR A 188 13.87 7.94 11.75
CA THR A 188 12.42 8.22 11.77
C THR A 188 11.85 7.98 13.16
N ILE A 189 12.12 6.83 13.77
CA ILE A 189 11.66 6.51 15.13
C ILE A 189 12.24 7.48 16.15
N ALA A 190 13.52 7.83 16.04
CA ALA A 190 14.17 8.79 16.94
C ALA A 190 13.52 10.17 16.86
N ILE A 191 13.30 10.71 15.65
CA ILE A 191 12.63 12.00 15.46
C ILE A 191 11.21 11.98 16.05
N ILE A 192 10.45 10.92 15.77
CA ILE A 192 9.07 10.78 16.26
C ILE A 192 9.05 10.64 17.80
N ALA A 193 9.94 9.85 18.38
CA ALA A 193 10.00 9.64 19.82
C ALA A 193 10.40 10.91 20.58
N LEU A 194 11.37 11.67 20.06
CA LEU A 194 11.91 12.86 20.70
C LEU A 194 11.01 14.10 20.49
N PHE A 195 10.54 14.30 19.28
CA PHE A 195 9.86 15.54 18.87
C PHE A 195 8.35 15.34 18.63
N GLY A 196 7.86 14.11 18.52
CA GLY A 196 6.47 13.83 18.16
C GLY A 196 5.43 14.48 19.06
N ARG A 197 5.70 14.63 20.37
CA ARG A 197 4.78 15.34 21.29
C ARG A 197 4.53 16.81 20.91
N ARG A 198 5.52 17.47 20.28
CA ARG A 198 5.43 18.89 19.87
C ARG A 198 4.94 19.05 18.44
N LEU A 199 5.21 18.07 17.60
CA LEU A 199 4.96 18.16 16.15
C LEU A 199 3.62 17.56 15.74
N LEU A 200 3.09 16.60 16.52
CA LEU A 200 1.81 15.95 16.22
C LEU A 200 0.66 16.70 16.89
N PRO A 201 -0.48 16.85 16.22
CA PRO A 201 -1.68 17.40 16.83
C PRO A 201 -2.26 16.41 17.85
N ASP A 202 -2.94 16.96 18.86
CA ASP A 202 -3.69 16.19 19.84
C ASP A 202 -5.18 16.38 19.57
N ARG A 203 -5.79 15.47 18.79
CA ARG A 203 -7.19 15.55 18.36
C ARG A 203 -7.89 14.22 18.48
N ALA A 204 -9.15 14.27 18.91
CA ALA A 204 -10.04 13.12 18.83
C ALA A 204 -10.40 12.84 17.36
N PRO A 205 -10.55 11.57 16.94
CA PRO A 205 -10.97 11.22 15.59
C PRO A 205 -12.40 11.70 15.33
N THR A 206 -12.67 12.08 14.09
CA THR A 206 -14.03 12.41 13.63
C THR A 206 -14.89 11.17 13.38
N ALA A 207 -14.25 10.05 13.05
CA ALA A 207 -14.87 8.74 12.92
C ALA A 207 -14.00 7.70 13.62
N ILE A 208 -14.59 6.85 14.46
CA ILE A 208 -13.90 5.72 15.10
C ILE A 208 -14.11 4.51 14.20
N PRO A 209 -13.05 3.86 13.68
CA PRO A 209 -13.19 2.60 12.96
C PRO A 209 -13.87 1.56 13.85
N ALA A 210 -14.76 0.76 13.29
CA ALA A 210 -15.45 -0.30 14.03
C ALA A 210 -14.41 -1.30 14.59
N ASP A 211 -14.37 -1.42 15.92
CA ASP A 211 -13.65 -2.51 16.59
C ASP A 211 -14.49 -3.77 16.45
N VAL A 212 -14.04 -4.72 15.64
CA VAL A 212 -14.77 -5.97 15.37
C VAL A 212 -15.11 -6.72 16.68
N SER A 213 -14.23 -6.65 17.69
CA SER A 213 -14.51 -7.27 19.01
C SER A 213 -15.64 -6.55 19.74
N ASN A 214 -15.64 -5.21 19.75
CA ASN A 214 -16.72 -4.41 20.33
C ASN A 214 -17.98 -4.49 19.48
N HIS A 215 -17.85 -4.54 18.17
CA HIS A 215 -18.97 -4.72 17.24
C HIS A 215 -19.68 -6.08 17.48
N ALA A 216 -18.93 -7.17 17.61
CA ALA A 216 -19.48 -8.47 17.97
C ALA A 216 -20.19 -8.45 19.34
N LEU A 217 -19.66 -7.71 20.33
CA LEU A 217 -20.33 -7.53 21.63
C LEU A 217 -21.60 -6.68 21.50
N THR A 218 -21.59 -5.64 20.68
CA THR A 218 -22.76 -4.80 20.41
C THR A 218 -23.86 -5.60 19.74
N LEU A 219 -23.53 -6.37 18.69
CA LEU A 219 -24.49 -7.25 18.02
C LEU A 219 -25.01 -8.35 18.96
N ARG A 220 -24.15 -8.89 19.83
CA ARG A 220 -24.60 -9.86 20.83
C ARG A 220 -25.63 -9.25 21.78
N ALA A 221 -25.42 -8.01 22.24
CA ALA A 221 -26.39 -7.30 23.09
C ALA A 221 -27.65 -6.91 22.32
N GLN A 222 -27.49 -6.45 21.08
CA GLN A 222 -28.60 -6.00 20.23
C GLN A 222 -29.54 -7.14 19.85
N TYR A 223 -29.01 -8.32 19.53
CA TYR A 223 -29.80 -9.52 19.16
C TYR A 223 -30.02 -10.50 20.33
N ALA A 224 -29.79 -10.08 21.57
CA ALA A 224 -29.97 -10.87 22.80
C ALA A 224 -29.38 -12.31 22.71
N LEU A 225 -28.19 -12.46 22.08
CA LEU A 225 -27.61 -13.78 21.86
C LEU A 225 -27.09 -14.41 23.16
N PRO A 226 -27.20 -15.75 23.34
CA PRO A 226 -26.70 -16.43 24.53
C PRO A 226 -25.22 -16.19 24.80
N GLU A 227 -24.86 -16.10 26.10
CA GLU A 227 -23.47 -16.08 26.54
C GLU A 227 -22.75 -17.36 26.06
N GLY A 228 -21.62 -17.21 25.34
CA GLY A 228 -20.91 -18.36 24.76
C GLY A 228 -21.12 -18.55 23.25
N THR A 229 -22.02 -17.81 22.60
CA THR A 229 -22.12 -17.83 21.14
C THR A 229 -20.85 -17.20 20.53
N GLU A 230 -19.98 -18.02 19.94
CA GLU A 230 -18.77 -17.57 19.25
C GLU A 230 -19.19 -16.98 17.90
N LEU A 231 -19.26 -15.64 17.83
CA LEU A 231 -19.64 -14.93 16.60
C LEU A 231 -18.50 -14.91 15.59
N VAL A 232 -17.26 -14.74 16.06
CA VAL A 232 -16.06 -14.61 15.22
C VAL A 232 -15.11 -15.75 15.51
N GLY A 233 -14.81 -16.54 14.50
CA GLY A 233 -13.84 -17.64 14.57
C GLY A 233 -13.01 -17.72 13.29
N VAL A 234 -11.98 -18.59 13.31
CA VAL A 234 -11.06 -18.76 12.18
C VAL A 234 -11.77 -19.21 10.90
N ARG A 235 -12.77 -20.09 11.00
CA ARG A 235 -13.51 -20.65 9.84
C ARG A 235 -14.89 -20.09 9.64
N LYS A 236 -15.52 -19.63 10.71
CA LYS A 236 -16.91 -19.15 10.73
C LYS A 236 -16.94 -17.72 11.23
N GLY A 237 -17.82 -16.93 10.66
CA GLY A 237 -18.06 -15.57 11.06
C GLY A 237 -19.54 -15.23 11.01
N PHE A 238 -19.81 -13.96 11.11
CA PHE A 238 -21.15 -13.40 11.00
C PHE A 238 -21.15 -12.22 10.03
N THR A 239 -22.31 -11.83 9.57
CA THR A 239 -22.56 -10.56 8.89
C THR A 239 -23.96 -10.10 9.17
N GLU A 240 -24.14 -8.80 9.29
CA GLU A 240 -25.45 -8.18 9.34
C GLU A 240 -25.85 -7.74 7.93
N VAL A 241 -27.06 -8.09 7.51
CA VAL A 241 -27.58 -7.74 6.20
C VAL A 241 -29.00 -7.21 6.32
N VAL A 242 -29.37 -6.31 5.41
CA VAL A 242 -30.72 -5.76 5.29
C VAL A 242 -31.37 -6.34 4.04
N VAL A 243 -32.62 -6.83 4.16
CA VAL A 243 -33.38 -7.37 3.03
C VAL A 243 -33.66 -6.26 2.01
N ALA A 244 -33.21 -6.46 0.78
CA ALA A 244 -33.38 -5.47 -0.28
C ALA A 244 -34.84 -5.31 -0.69
N PRO A 245 -35.27 -4.11 -1.20
CA PRO A 245 -36.67 -3.86 -1.56
C PRO A 245 -37.25 -4.75 -2.66
N ARG A 246 -36.42 -5.41 -3.46
CA ARG A 246 -36.80 -6.32 -4.55
C ARG A 246 -36.29 -7.73 -4.35
N SER A 247 -36.00 -8.11 -3.11
CA SER A 247 -35.48 -9.42 -2.74
C SER A 247 -36.50 -10.54 -2.92
N GLU A 248 -36.06 -11.65 -3.49
CA GLU A 248 -36.85 -12.89 -3.53
C GLU A 248 -37.06 -13.50 -2.14
N LEU A 249 -36.31 -13.04 -1.13
CA LEU A 249 -36.47 -13.45 0.26
C LEU A 249 -37.74 -12.89 0.91
N ILE A 250 -38.37 -11.87 0.32
CA ILE A 250 -39.61 -11.26 0.87
C ILE A 250 -40.73 -12.27 0.87
N GLY A 251 -41.38 -12.40 2.02
CA GLY A 251 -42.48 -13.36 2.24
C GLY A 251 -42.05 -14.73 2.72
N LEU A 252 -40.75 -15.05 2.72
CA LEU A 252 -40.23 -16.28 3.30
C LEU A 252 -40.35 -16.25 4.82
N HIS A 253 -40.61 -17.42 5.40
CA HIS A 253 -40.56 -17.61 6.84
C HIS A 253 -39.15 -17.91 7.28
N LEU A 254 -38.55 -17.01 8.03
CA LEU A 254 -37.26 -17.21 8.67
C LEU A 254 -37.35 -16.83 10.14
N PHE A 255 -36.69 -17.59 10.99
CA PHE A 255 -36.62 -17.33 12.43
C PHE A 255 -35.23 -17.64 12.97
N PRO A 256 -34.83 -17.05 14.11
CA PRO A 256 -33.53 -17.33 14.73
C PRO A 256 -33.30 -18.81 14.98
N GLY A 257 -32.14 -19.33 14.58
CA GLY A 257 -31.78 -20.75 14.64
C GLY A 257 -32.06 -21.56 13.36
N MET A 258 -32.78 -21.00 12.39
CA MET A 258 -33.04 -21.63 11.10
C MET A 258 -31.88 -21.46 10.14
N THR A 259 -31.67 -22.41 9.24
CA THR A 259 -30.76 -22.25 8.10
C THR A 259 -31.45 -21.48 6.97
N THR A 260 -30.68 -20.69 6.23
CA THR A 260 -31.14 -20.04 5.00
C THR A 260 -31.59 -21.08 3.97
N PRO A 261 -32.39 -20.70 2.96
CA PRO A 261 -32.83 -21.64 1.90
C PRO A 261 -31.68 -22.37 1.20
N SER A 262 -30.47 -21.77 1.14
CA SER A 262 -29.24 -22.41 0.62
C SER A 262 -28.73 -23.54 1.53
N GLY A 263 -29.08 -23.56 2.82
CA GLY A 263 -28.55 -24.49 3.81
C GLY A 263 -27.20 -24.13 4.41
N ASP A 264 -26.54 -23.09 3.89
CA ASP A 264 -25.15 -22.74 4.19
C ASP A 264 -24.96 -21.74 5.34
N LEU A 265 -26.00 -20.93 5.58
CA LEU A 265 -25.96 -19.89 6.60
C LEU A 265 -27.04 -20.15 7.66
N VAL A 266 -26.75 -19.77 8.89
CA VAL A 266 -27.70 -19.84 10.03
C VAL A 266 -28.13 -18.42 10.38
N VAL A 267 -29.44 -18.21 10.51
CA VAL A 267 -30.03 -16.97 11.00
C VAL A 267 -29.84 -16.93 12.51
N LEU A 268 -29.01 -16.00 13.03
CA LEU A 268 -28.84 -15.82 14.47
C LEU A 268 -29.88 -14.88 15.07
N GLY A 269 -30.31 -13.88 14.30
CA GLY A 269 -31.27 -12.88 14.73
C GLY A 269 -32.00 -12.27 13.54
N LEU A 270 -33.19 -11.80 13.78
CA LEU A 270 -34.05 -11.11 12.81
C LEU A 270 -34.70 -9.92 13.51
N GLN A 271 -34.56 -8.73 12.96
CA GLN A 271 -35.14 -7.50 13.50
C GLN A 271 -35.92 -6.73 12.43
N ARG A 272 -36.97 -6.05 12.86
CA ARG A 272 -37.75 -5.09 12.08
C ARG A 272 -37.87 -3.79 12.85
N ALA A 273 -37.37 -2.71 12.27
CA ALA A 273 -37.35 -1.40 12.90
C ALA A 273 -36.71 -1.39 14.32
N GLY A 274 -35.74 -2.27 14.56
CA GLY A 274 -35.01 -2.38 15.85
C GLY A 274 -35.70 -3.29 16.88
N GLU A 275 -36.83 -3.93 16.56
CA GLU A 275 -37.49 -4.89 17.43
C GLU A 275 -37.25 -6.33 16.97
N ASP A 276 -36.93 -7.23 17.90
CA ASP A 276 -36.67 -8.64 17.61
C ASP A 276 -37.93 -9.36 17.12
N LEU A 277 -37.86 -9.99 15.97
CA LEU A 277 -38.88 -10.85 15.42
C LEU A 277 -38.57 -12.30 15.81
N THR A 278 -39.18 -12.77 16.91
CA THR A 278 -38.93 -14.10 17.47
C THR A 278 -40.05 -15.11 17.15
N GLY A 279 -41.13 -14.67 16.51
CA GLY A 279 -42.30 -15.54 16.24
C GLY A 279 -42.09 -16.47 15.03
N PRO A 280 -42.56 -17.73 15.08
CA PRO A 280 -42.46 -18.68 13.97
C PRO A 280 -43.23 -18.25 12.71
N ASP A 281 -44.17 -17.31 12.85
CA ASP A 281 -45.01 -16.78 11.76
C ASP A 281 -44.46 -15.51 11.12
N ALA A 282 -43.27 -15.07 11.52
CA ALA A 282 -42.64 -13.86 10.96
C ALA A 282 -42.28 -14.09 9.50
N ARG A 283 -42.88 -13.29 8.59
CA ARG A 283 -42.53 -13.24 7.19
C ARG A 283 -41.59 -12.08 6.93
N LEU A 284 -40.52 -12.34 6.19
CA LEU A 284 -39.56 -11.31 5.81
C LEU A 284 -40.23 -10.20 4.99
N GLN A 285 -39.82 -8.95 5.27
CA GLN A 285 -40.21 -7.75 4.55
C GLN A 285 -38.95 -6.99 4.13
N ALA A 286 -39.09 -6.12 3.14
CA ALA A 286 -38.03 -5.21 2.76
C ALA A 286 -37.65 -4.33 3.96
N GLY A 287 -36.34 -4.18 4.19
CA GLY A 287 -35.81 -3.41 5.32
C GLY A 287 -35.64 -4.22 6.63
N ASP A 288 -36.04 -5.49 6.68
CA ASP A 288 -35.72 -6.35 7.81
C ASP A 288 -34.23 -6.60 7.88
N THR A 289 -33.69 -6.63 9.10
CA THR A 289 -32.28 -6.86 9.34
C THR A 289 -32.04 -8.29 9.83
N LEU A 290 -31.15 -8.99 9.19
CA LEU A 290 -30.76 -10.37 9.48
C LEU A 290 -29.33 -10.43 9.98
N LEU A 291 -29.09 -11.09 11.11
CA LEU A 291 -27.75 -11.48 11.53
C LEU A 291 -27.50 -12.92 11.08
N LEU A 292 -26.60 -13.09 10.13
CA LEU A 292 -26.27 -14.38 9.50
C LEU A 292 -24.95 -14.90 10.02
N ARG A 293 -24.85 -16.23 10.22
CA ARG A 293 -23.61 -16.93 10.58
C ARG A 293 -23.35 -18.06 9.61
N GLY A 294 -22.09 -18.19 9.20
CA GLY A 294 -21.64 -19.26 8.31
C GLY A 294 -20.14 -19.31 8.18
N THR A 295 -19.64 -20.10 7.23
CA THR A 295 -18.22 -19.98 6.83
C THR A 295 -17.99 -18.65 6.13
N TRP A 296 -16.79 -18.10 6.22
CA TRP A 296 -16.45 -16.84 5.56
C TRP A 296 -16.69 -16.88 4.04
N GLU A 297 -16.51 -18.06 3.43
CA GLU A 297 -16.74 -18.29 2.01
C GLU A 297 -18.22 -18.18 1.66
N HIS A 298 -19.09 -18.91 2.37
CA HIS A 298 -20.53 -18.86 2.15
C HIS A 298 -21.14 -17.50 2.50
N LEU A 299 -20.63 -16.82 3.56
CA LEU A 299 -21.06 -15.46 3.86
C LEU A 299 -20.78 -14.53 2.68
N GLN A 300 -19.58 -14.60 2.10
CA GLN A 300 -19.20 -13.76 0.96
C GLN A 300 -19.99 -14.09 -0.31
N GLU A 301 -20.24 -15.38 -0.58
CA GLU A 301 -20.98 -15.84 -1.74
C GLU A 301 -22.45 -15.41 -1.69
N HIS A 302 -23.14 -15.68 -0.58
CA HIS A 302 -24.58 -15.41 -0.44
C HIS A 302 -24.92 -13.95 -0.15
N THR A 303 -23.95 -13.12 0.20
CA THR A 303 -24.15 -11.67 0.40
C THR A 303 -23.73 -10.82 -0.79
N ALA A 304 -23.12 -11.41 -1.83
CA ALA A 304 -22.71 -10.69 -3.04
C ALA A 304 -23.87 -10.38 -4.00
N GLY A 305 -25.05 -10.98 -3.79
CA GLY A 305 -26.21 -10.85 -4.65
C GLY A 305 -27.07 -9.61 -4.33
N PRO A 306 -28.04 -9.29 -5.20
CA PRO A 306 -28.93 -8.14 -5.03
C PRO A 306 -30.01 -8.34 -3.96
N GLU A 307 -30.11 -9.56 -3.38
CA GLU A 307 -31.15 -9.95 -2.44
C GLU A 307 -31.02 -9.25 -1.09
N VAL A 308 -29.78 -8.93 -0.69
CA VAL A 308 -29.48 -8.34 0.59
C VAL A 308 -28.49 -7.18 0.42
N LEU A 309 -28.62 -6.17 1.28
CA LEU A 309 -27.66 -5.09 1.44
C LEU A 309 -26.79 -5.42 2.64
N VAL A 310 -25.51 -5.55 2.41
CA VAL A 310 -24.53 -5.89 3.44
C VAL A 310 -24.25 -4.67 4.30
N VAL A 311 -24.41 -4.79 5.61
CA VAL A 311 -24.03 -3.76 6.58
C VAL A 311 -22.53 -3.90 6.90
N ASP A 312 -22.12 -5.13 7.19
CA ASP A 312 -20.74 -5.48 7.52
C ASP A 312 -20.16 -6.43 6.47
N ASP A 313 -19.23 -5.95 5.65
CA ASP A 313 -18.58 -6.78 4.62
C ASP A 313 -17.84 -7.96 5.26
N PRO A 314 -18.24 -9.23 4.95
CA PRO A 314 -17.58 -10.42 5.46
C PRO A 314 -16.07 -10.47 5.16
N ALA A 315 -15.63 -9.92 4.03
CA ALA A 315 -14.22 -9.87 3.67
C ALA A 315 -13.43 -8.96 4.63
N THR A 316 -14.01 -7.84 5.02
CA THR A 316 -13.40 -6.90 5.98
C THR A 316 -13.34 -7.51 7.38
N LEU A 317 -14.43 -8.15 7.84
CA LEU A 317 -14.45 -8.83 9.14
C LEU A 317 -13.46 -9.99 9.20
N ARG A 318 -13.35 -10.78 8.14
CA ARG A 318 -12.39 -11.90 8.03
C ARG A 318 -10.93 -11.43 8.15
N ARG A 319 -10.55 -10.32 7.56
CA ARG A 319 -9.18 -9.75 7.64
C ARG A 319 -8.79 -9.38 9.07
N ALA A 320 -9.75 -9.04 9.91
CA ALA A 320 -9.50 -8.71 11.32
C ALA A 320 -9.33 -9.95 12.21
N VAL A 321 -9.63 -11.17 11.71
CA VAL A 321 -9.42 -12.43 12.44
C VAL A 321 -7.96 -12.84 12.38
N PRO A 322 -7.22 -12.89 13.50
CA PRO A 322 -5.80 -13.22 13.50
C PRO A 322 -5.57 -14.70 13.11
N LEU A 323 -4.57 -14.94 12.26
CA LEU A 323 -4.15 -16.27 11.78
C LEU A 323 -5.32 -17.12 11.26
N GLY A 324 -6.06 -16.56 10.32
CA GLY A 324 -7.17 -17.23 9.63
C GLY A 324 -6.73 -18.46 8.81
N VAL A 325 -7.70 -19.07 8.14
CA VAL A 325 -7.45 -20.23 7.26
C VAL A 325 -6.45 -19.84 6.16
N GLY A 326 -5.38 -20.63 6.03
CA GLY A 326 -4.33 -20.40 5.03
C GLY A 326 -3.14 -19.58 5.52
N ALA A 327 -3.16 -18.97 6.71
CA ALA A 327 -2.09 -18.10 7.21
C ALA A 327 -0.69 -18.77 7.19
N LYS A 328 -0.59 -20.03 7.63
CA LYS A 328 0.68 -20.77 7.59
C LYS A 328 1.18 -21.00 6.16
N ARG A 329 0.26 -21.26 5.21
CA ARG A 329 0.61 -21.42 3.78
C ARG A 329 1.08 -20.09 3.20
N ALA A 330 0.36 -19.00 3.46
CA ALA A 330 0.74 -17.65 3.01
C ALA A 330 2.13 -17.26 3.54
N MET A 331 2.41 -17.46 4.83
CA MET A 331 3.73 -17.21 5.42
C MET A 331 4.82 -18.10 4.81
N GLY A 332 4.53 -19.38 4.56
CA GLY A 332 5.48 -20.32 3.91
C GLY A 332 5.81 -19.90 2.48
N ILE A 333 4.80 -19.46 1.70
CA ILE A 333 4.98 -18.96 0.33
C ILE A 333 5.80 -17.67 0.33
N LEU A 334 5.48 -16.73 1.22
CA LEU A 334 6.28 -15.51 1.39
C LEU A 334 7.74 -15.84 1.73
N ALA A 335 7.97 -16.72 2.71
CA ALA A 335 9.32 -17.13 3.10
C ALA A 335 10.08 -17.75 1.93
N ALA A 336 9.44 -18.64 1.16
CA ALA A 336 10.05 -19.24 -0.02
C ALA A 336 10.38 -18.18 -1.10
N MET A 337 9.47 -17.24 -1.37
CA MET A 337 9.72 -16.12 -2.29
C MET A 337 10.91 -15.28 -1.83
N VAL A 338 10.97 -14.91 -0.55
CA VAL A 338 12.08 -14.13 0.02
C VAL A 338 13.40 -14.88 -0.13
N VAL A 339 13.43 -16.20 0.13
CA VAL A 339 14.62 -17.03 -0.06
C VAL A 339 15.06 -17.04 -1.54
N LEU A 340 14.13 -17.21 -2.48
CA LEU A 340 14.44 -17.17 -3.91
C LEU A 340 15.01 -15.80 -4.34
N LEU A 341 14.44 -14.71 -3.85
CA LEU A 341 14.92 -13.35 -4.13
C LEU A 341 16.28 -13.07 -3.47
N ALA A 342 16.48 -13.52 -2.23
CA ALA A 342 17.71 -13.30 -1.49
C ALA A 342 18.89 -14.10 -2.05
N THR A 343 18.63 -15.31 -2.56
CA THR A 343 19.65 -16.17 -3.17
C THR A 343 19.97 -15.82 -4.62
N GLY A 344 19.07 -15.09 -5.30
CA GLY A 344 19.23 -14.72 -6.71
C GLY A 344 19.23 -15.90 -7.69
N VAL A 345 18.76 -17.09 -7.26
CA VAL A 345 18.73 -18.32 -8.11
C VAL A 345 17.82 -18.14 -9.33
N VAL A 346 16.78 -17.33 -9.21
CA VAL A 346 15.86 -17.03 -10.31
C VAL A 346 15.65 -15.51 -10.42
N PRO A 347 15.30 -15.00 -11.62
CA PRO A 347 14.95 -13.59 -11.78
C PRO A 347 13.77 -13.19 -10.87
N PRO A 348 13.73 -11.93 -10.37
CA PRO A 348 12.68 -11.48 -9.45
C PRO A 348 11.25 -11.71 -9.96
N ALA A 349 11.01 -11.46 -11.25
CA ALA A 349 9.70 -11.70 -11.87
C ALA A 349 9.27 -13.17 -11.77
N VAL A 350 10.20 -14.10 -11.97
CA VAL A 350 9.93 -15.56 -11.86
C VAL A 350 9.61 -15.93 -10.42
N ALA A 351 10.40 -15.45 -9.45
CA ALA A 351 10.14 -15.69 -8.02
C ALA A 351 8.74 -15.19 -7.61
N GLY A 352 8.39 -13.98 -8.05
CA GLY A 352 7.07 -13.40 -7.78
C GLY A 352 5.93 -14.20 -8.40
N LEU A 353 6.03 -14.55 -9.70
CA LEU A 353 5.00 -15.32 -10.39
C LEU A 353 4.83 -16.73 -9.80
N LEU A 354 5.91 -17.41 -9.42
CA LEU A 354 5.85 -18.70 -8.71
C LEU A 354 5.12 -18.57 -7.38
N ALA A 355 5.41 -17.51 -6.61
CA ALA A 355 4.73 -17.25 -5.35
C ALA A 355 3.23 -16.95 -5.56
N ALA A 356 2.87 -16.11 -6.54
CA ALA A 356 1.49 -15.81 -6.88
C ALA A 356 0.73 -17.06 -7.33
N ALA A 357 1.34 -17.91 -8.16
CA ALA A 357 0.76 -19.19 -8.56
C ALA A 357 0.57 -20.12 -7.35
N ALA A 358 1.55 -20.20 -6.45
CA ALA A 358 1.46 -21.02 -5.23
C ALA A 358 0.33 -20.55 -4.30
N VAL A 359 0.07 -19.23 -4.20
CA VAL A 359 -1.06 -18.66 -3.44
C VAL A 359 -2.39 -19.17 -3.96
N VAL A 360 -2.58 -19.17 -5.29
CA VAL A 360 -3.82 -19.64 -5.93
C VAL A 360 -3.95 -21.17 -5.82
N LEU A 361 -2.91 -21.91 -6.20
CA LEU A 361 -2.92 -23.38 -6.19
C LEU A 361 -3.09 -23.97 -4.78
N SER A 362 -2.58 -23.30 -3.75
CA SER A 362 -2.76 -23.73 -2.36
C SER A 362 -4.12 -23.33 -1.77
N GLY A 363 -4.97 -22.62 -2.52
CA GLY A 363 -6.29 -22.17 -2.06
C GLY A 363 -6.25 -21.08 -0.97
N VAL A 364 -5.16 -20.32 -0.88
CA VAL A 364 -5.06 -19.17 0.03
C VAL A 364 -5.95 -18.02 -0.46
N LEU A 365 -5.90 -17.74 -1.77
CA LEU A 365 -6.81 -16.83 -2.45
C LEU A 365 -7.55 -17.56 -3.58
N THR A 366 -8.80 -17.17 -3.80
CA THR A 366 -9.54 -17.58 -5.00
C THR A 366 -9.05 -16.80 -6.23
N PRO A 367 -9.26 -17.31 -7.47
CA PRO A 367 -8.90 -16.57 -8.67
C PRO A 367 -9.51 -15.16 -8.72
N THR A 368 -10.76 -15.00 -8.30
CA THR A 368 -11.44 -13.70 -8.26
C THR A 368 -10.77 -12.75 -7.27
N GLN A 369 -10.40 -13.22 -6.08
CA GLN A 369 -9.67 -12.42 -5.09
C GLN A 369 -8.29 -12.03 -5.63
N THR A 370 -7.60 -12.95 -6.31
CA THR A 370 -6.29 -12.71 -6.93
C THR A 370 -6.35 -11.57 -7.96
N TYR A 371 -7.33 -11.57 -8.86
CA TYR A 371 -7.48 -10.49 -9.83
C TYR A 371 -7.85 -9.15 -9.18
N ARG A 372 -8.65 -9.16 -8.12
CA ARG A 372 -9.04 -7.96 -7.38
C ARG A 372 -7.91 -7.38 -6.51
N SER A 373 -6.95 -8.20 -6.11
CA SER A 373 -5.82 -7.76 -5.27
C SER A 373 -4.79 -6.94 -6.04
N VAL A 374 -4.71 -7.14 -7.36
CA VAL A 374 -3.76 -6.40 -8.20
C VAL A 374 -4.18 -4.94 -8.30
N SER A 375 -3.28 -4.03 -7.91
CA SER A 375 -3.47 -2.59 -8.14
C SER A 375 -3.26 -2.28 -9.62
N TRP A 376 -4.32 -2.42 -10.42
CA TRP A 376 -4.28 -2.15 -11.85
C TRP A 376 -3.84 -0.73 -12.18
N THR A 377 -4.17 0.23 -11.33
CA THR A 377 -3.68 1.60 -11.46
C THR A 377 -2.15 1.65 -11.46
N THR A 378 -1.50 0.92 -10.54
CA THR A 378 -0.03 0.85 -10.47
C THR A 378 0.56 0.09 -11.65
N VAL A 379 -0.02 -1.04 -12.02
CA VAL A 379 0.42 -1.88 -13.16
C VAL A 379 0.37 -1.08 -14.47
N VAL A 380 -0.76 -0.40 -14.74
CA VAL A 380 -0.93 0.42 -15.94
C VAL A 380 -0.05 1.67 -15.89
N LEU A 381 0.13 2.28 -14.71
CA LEU A 381 1.03 3.41 -14.53
C LEU A 381 2.48 3.03 -14.88
N VAL A 382 3.00 1.95 -14.33
CA VAL A 382 4.39 1.52 -14.59
C VAL A 382 4.55 1.12 -16.05
N GLY A 383 3.67 0.24 -16.56
CA GLY A 383 3.74 -0.21 -17.95
C GLY A 383 3.61 0.91 -18.98
N GLY A 384 2.77 1.92 -18.71
CA GLY A 384 2.58 3.07 -19.59
C GLY A 384 3.68 4.14 -19.49
N MET A 385 4.44 4.18 -18.38
CA MET A 385 5.52 5.16 -18.18
C MET A 385 6.92 4.64 -18.55
N ILE A 386 7.15 3.32 -18.59
CA ILE A 386 8.42 2.75 -19.08
C ILE A 386 8.80 3.26 -20.48
N PRO A 387 7.87 3.36 -21.46
CA PRO A 387 8.18 3.92 -22.78
C PRO A 387 8.70 5.36 -22.75
N LEU A 388 8.31 6.14 -21.74
CA LEU A 388 8.84 7.52 -21.57
C LEU A 388 10.34 7.51 -21.27
N SER A 389 10.84 6.53 -20.48
CA SER A 389 12.27 6.32 -20.25
C SER A 389 13.01 6.03 -21.57
N THR A 390 12.47 5.14 -22.39
CA THR A 390 13.01 4.84 -23.73
C THR A 390 13.04 6.10 -24.61
N ALA A 391 11.95 6.88 -24.61
CA ALA A 391 11.88 8.13 -25.36
C ALA A 391 12.91 9.18 -24.86
N PHE A 392 13.11 9.30 -23.55
CA PHE A 392 14.09 10.21 -22.96
C PHE A 392 15.51 9.91 -23.45
N ILE A 393 15.89 8.64 -23.43
CA ILE A 393 17.22 8.20 -23.86
C ILE A 393 17.37 8.35 -25.39
N SER A 394 16.42 7.84 -26.18
CA SER A 394 16.53 7.82 -27.65
C SER A 394 16.50 9.19 -28.30
N THR A 395 15.86 10.18 -27.68
CA THR A 395 15.77 11.56 -28.20
C THR A 395 16.82 12.50 -27.63
N GLY A 396 17.58 12.09 -26.61
CA GLY A 396 18.52 12.97 -25.90
C GLY A 396 17.83 13.95 -24.94
N THR A 397 16.55 13.72 -24.61
CA THR A 397 15.81 14.58 -23.67
C THR A 397 16.39 14.51 -22.26
N ALA A 398 16.83 13.30 -21.83
CA ALA A 398 17.47 13.11 -20.53
C ALA A 398 18.79 13.91 -20.44
N ASP A 399 19.60 13.92 -21.52
CA ASP A 399 20.84 14.70 -21.60
C ASP A 399 20.59 16.20 -21.45
N LEU A 400 19.53 16.72 -22.09
CA LEU A 400 19.20 18.14 -21.99
C LEU A 400 18.83 18.52 -20.55
N ILE A 401 18.02 17.70 -19.88
CA ILE A 401 17.61 17.95 -18.49
C ILE A 401 18.81 17.81 -17.53
N ALA A 402 19.64 16.77 -17.71
CA ALA A 402 20.83 16.54 -16.90
C ALA A 402 21.84 17.70 -17.05
N LYS A 403 22.12 18.16 -18.28
CA LYS A 403 22.98 19.31 -18.54
C LYS A 403 22.40 20.58 -17.93
N GLY A 404 21.11 20.85 -18.11
CA GLY A 404 20.48 22.02 -17.48
C GLY A 404 20.59 22.00 -15.95
N LEU A 405 20.50 20.81 -15.32
CA LEU A 405 20.70 20.66 -13.89
C LEU A 405 22.18 20.94 -13.51
N LEU A 406 23.14 20.40 -14.27
CA LEU A 406 24.57 20.61 -14.04
C LEU A 406 24.98 22.06 -14.25
N ASP A 407 24.40 22.75 -15.23
CA ASP A 407 24.68 24.19 -15.51
C ASP A 407 24.22 25.08 -14.35
N VAL A 408 23.06 24.75 -13.73
CA VAL A 408 22.55 25.49 -12.58
C VAL A 408 23.40 25.27 -11.32
N ILE A 409 23.98 24.07 -11.16
CA ILE A 409 24.74 23.70 -9.95
C ILE A 409 26.21 24.06 -10.05
N GLY A 410 26.74 24.27 -11.29
CA GLY A 410 28.17 24.43 -11.55
C GLY A 410 28.89 23.08 -11.49
N ALA A 411 28.85 22.39 -12.55
CA ALA A 411 29.27 21.04 -13.01
C ALA A 411 30.44 20.26 -12.35
N SER A 412 30.85 20.50 -11.11
CA SER A 412 32.10 19.92 -10.59
C SER A 412 32.00 18.93 -9.44
N SER A 413 30.81 18.73 -8.84
CA SER A 413 30.69 17.84 -7.69
C SER A 413 29.54 16.80 -7.85
N PRO A 414 29.87 15.51 -7.93
CA PRO A 414 28.84 14.44 -7.96
C PRO A 414 27.86 14.52 -6.78
N THR A 415 28.34 14.93 -5.61
CA THR A 415 27.49 15.07 -4.40
C THR A 415 26.46 16.20 -4.56
N LEU A 416 26.84 17.34 -5.16
CA LEU A 416 25.91 18.45 -5.41
C LEU A 416 24.86 18.05 -6.47
N ALA A 417 25.28 17.36 -7.53
CA ALA A 417 24.38 16.84 -8.56
C ALA A 417 23.39 15.83 -7.95
N LEU A 418 23.87 14.92 -7.11
CA LEU A 418 23.05 13.97 -6.37
C LEU A 418 22.04 14.70 -5.47
N ALA A 419 22.49 15.71 -4.72
CA ALA A 419 21.63 16.50 -3.84
C ALA A 419 20.52 17.23 -4.61
N ALA A 420 20.85 17.86 -5.73
CA ALA A 420 19.88 18.57 -6.56
C ALA A 420 18.86 17.61 -7.20
N MET A 421 19.31 16.46 -7.69
CA MET A 421 18.43 15.40 -8.17
C MET A 421 17.47 14.93 -7.06
N CYS A 422 17.99 14.71 -5.84
CA CYS A 422 17.15 14.31 -4.70
C CYS A 422 16.12 15.38 -4.33
N VAL A 423 16.52 16.66 -4.28
CA VAL A 423 15.60 17.77 -4.00
C VAL A 423 14.51 17.86 -5.07
N LEU A 424 14.88 17.78 -6.36
CA LEU A 424 13.89 17.78 -7.45
C LEU A 424 12.93 16.60 -7.33
N THR A 425 13.44 15.39 -7.06
CA THR A 425 12.63 14.18 -6.83
C THR A 425 11.67 14.36 -5.64
N MET A 426 12.16 14.89 -4.53
CA MET A 426 11.34 15.12 -3.34
C MET A 426 10.26 16.16 -3.59
N VAL A 427 10.53 17.24 -4.33
CA VAL A 427 9.53 18.23 -4.70
C VAL A 427 8.45 17.63 -5.61
N LEU A 428 8.85 16.91 -6.65
CA LEU A 428 7.92 16.23 -7.55
C LEU A 428 7.07 15.18 -6.80
N GLY A 429 7.66 14.41 -5.90
CA GLY A 429 6.99 13.39 -5.10
C GLY A 429 5.94 13.93 -4.12
N GLN A 430 5.92 15.25 -3.81
CA GLN A 430 4.81 15.85 -3.06
C GLN A 430 3.62 16.19 -3.95
N LEU A 431 3.81 16.25 -5.27
CA LEU A 431 2.82 16.71 -6.25
C LEU A 431 2.20 15.55 -7.04
N ILE A 432 3.00 14.52 -7.30
CA ILE A 432 2.61 13.32 -8.06
C ILE A 432 3.01 12.06 -7.29
N SER A 433 2.53 10.89 -7.71
CA SER A 433 2.86 9.63 -7.01
C SER A 433 4.36 9.31 -7.05
N ASN A 434 4.86 8.65 -5.99
CA ASN A 434 6.26 8.23 -5.88
C ASN A 434 6.72 7.41 -7.10
N THR A 435 5.89 6.47 -7.54
CA THR A 435 6.19 5.62 -8.70
C THR A 435 6.33 6.43 -9.98
N ALA A 436 5.42 7.36 -10.25
CA ALA A 436 5.51 8.23 -11.42
C ALA A 436 6.75 9.14 -11.36
N THR A 437 7.04 9.70 -10.18
CA THR A 437 8.23 10.53 -9.96
C THR A 437 9.51 9.78 -10.30
N VAL A 438 9.65 8.55 -9.78
CA VAL A 438 10.86 7.75 -9.99
C VAL A 438 11.00 7.30 -11.44
N LEU A 439 9.91 6.93 -12.12
CA LEU A 439 9.93 6.57 -13.54
C LEU A 439 10.36 7.74 -14.44
N ILE A 440 10.02 8.98 -14.06
CA ILE A 440 10.47 10.20 -14.76
C ILE A 440 11.95 10.47 -14.46
N MET A 441 12.37 10.32 -13.21
CA MET A 441 13.71 10.72 -12.77
C MET A 441 14.80 9.67 -13.04
N ALA A 442 14.45 8.38 -13.17
CA ALA A 442 15.43 7.31 -13.37
C ALA A 442 16.30 7.51 -14.63
N PRO A 443 15.76 7.79 -15.84
CA PRO A 443 16.59 8.06 -17.00
C PRO A 443 17.46 9.32 -16.84
N ILE A 444 16.99 10.34 -16.13
CA ILE A 444 17.77 11.55 -15.84
C ILE A 444 18.94 11.21 -14.91
N ALA A 445 18.70 10.39 -13.89
CA ALA A 445 19.71 9.91 -12.96
C ALA A 445 20.82 9.10 -13.67
N THR A 446 20.42 8.26 -14.64
CA THR A 446 21.37 7.47 -15.46
C THR A 446 22.29 8.37 -16.28
N VAL A 447 21.72 9.35 -16.98
CA VAL A 447 22.51 10.29 -17.81
C VAL A 447 23.39 11.16 -16.92
N LEU A 448 22.87 11.65 -15.79
CA LEU A 448 23.62 12.47 -14.84
C LEU A 448 24.86 11.74 -14.31
N ALA A 449 24.73 10.45 -13.98
CA ALA A 449 25.85 9.62 -13.57
C ALA A 449 26.87 9.43 -14.70
N ALA A 450 26.40 9.22 -15.94
CA ALA A 450 27.23 9.06 -17.11
C ALA A 450 28.01 10.34 -17.46
N ASP A 451 27.38 11.51 -17.46
CA ASP A 451 28.01 12.81 -17.72
C ASP A 451 29.07 13.17 -16.67
N LEU A 452 28.85 12.73 -15.42
CA LEU A 452 29.81 12.90 -14.33
C LEU A 452 30.91 11.82 -14.29
N HIS A 453 30.86 10.84 -15.19
CA HIS A 453 31.78 9.68 -15.23
C HIS A 453 31.82 8.91 -13.89
N THR A 454 30.70 8.77 -13.23
CA THR A 454 30.56 8.13 -11.92
C THR A 454 29.67 6.90 -12.00
N SER A 455 29.67 6.08 -10.93
CA SER A 455 28.77 4.94 -10.82
C SER A 455 27.29 5.41 -10.78
N VAL A 456 26.41 4.69 -11.46
CA VAL A 456 24.96 4.94 -11.45
C VAL A 456 24.32 4.48 -10.13
N LEU A 457 24.94 3.54 -9.40
CA LEU A 457 24.35 2.94 -8.19
C LEU A 457 23.99 3.96 -7.09
N PRO A 458 24.89 4.92 -6.71
CA PRO A 458 24.52 5.92 -5.70
C PRO A 458 23.37 6.82 -6.17
N PHE A 459 23.30 7.17 -7.47
CA PHE A 459 22.20 7.97 -8.01
C PHE A 459 20.87 7.21 -7.94
N MET A 460 20.86 5.92 -8.29
CA MET A 460 19.67 5.08 -8.24
C MET A 460 19.20 4.84 -6.81
N MET A 461 20.10 4.52 -5.88
CA MET A 461 19.72 4.34 -4.48
C MET A 461 19.25 5.65 -3.84
N ALA A 462 19.91 6.77 -4.10
CA ALA A 462 19.47 8.08 -3.62
C ALA A 462 18.11 8.49 -4.20
N LEU A 463 17.88 8.19 -5.50
CA LEU A 463 16.58 8.38 -6.15
C LEU A 463 15.47 7.60 -5.43
N THR A 464 15.74 6.35 -5.03
CA THR A 464 14.79 5.52 -4.28
C THR A 464 14.47 6.15 -2.92
N VAL A 465 15.49 6.58 -2.18
CA VAL A 465 15.32 7.25 -0.87
C VAL A 465 14.53 8.55 -1.03
N ALA A 466 14.87 9.37 -2.02
CA ALA A 466 14.17 10.62 -2.30
C ALA A 466 12.71 10.39 -2.74
N GLY A 467 12.47 9.37 -3.56
CA GLY A 467 11.14 8.97 -4.01
C GLY A 467 10.24 8.47 -2.88
N ALA A 468 10.81 7.88 -1.83
CA ALA A 468 10.06 7.45 -0.65
C ALA A 468 9.73 8.60 0.33
N ALA A 469 10.31 9.79 0.15
CA ALA A 469 10.21 10.93 1.08
C ALA A 469 8.94 11.78 0.90
N SER A 470 7.78 11.16 0.83
CA SER A 470 6.49 11.82 0.59
C SER A 470 5.77 12.13 1.91
N PHE A 471 6.24 13.13 2.65
CA PHE A 471 5.81 13.40 4.02
C PHE A 471 5.05 14.71 4.21
N LEU A 472 5.10 15.65 3.24
CA LEU A 472 4.61 17.02 3.48
C LEU A 472 3.10 17.17 3.27
N THR A 473 2.48 16.27 2.51
CA THR A 473 1.05 16.36 2.18
C THR A 473 0.33 15.01 2.37
N PRO A 474 -0.98 15.03 2.68
CA PRO A 474 -1.76 13.80 2.74
C PRO A 474 -1.96 13.14 1.38
N VAL A 475 -1.93 13.91 0.29
CA VAL A 475 -2.22 13.42 -1.06
C VAL A 475 -1.03 12.79 -1.77
N ALA A 476 0.18 12.95 -1.22
CA ALA A 476 1.40 12.41 -1.80
C ALA A 476 1.38 10.87 -1.88
N THR A 477 0.73 10.20 -0.92
CA THR A 477 0.58 8.73 -0.90
C THR A 477 -0.78 8.31 -0.34
N ALA A 478 -1.26 7.14 -0.76
CA ALA A 478 -2.49 6.57 -0.21
C ALA A 478 -2.39 6.29 1.30
N ALA A 479 -1.23 5.86 1.79
CA ALA A 479 -0.99 5.63 3.22
C ALA A 479 -1.22 6.91 4.06
N ASN A 480 -0.74 8.06 3.57
CA ASN A 480 -0.96 9.34 4.22
C ASN A 480 -2.44 9.74 4.22
N THR A 481 -3.13 9.51 3.08
CA THR A 481 -4.57 9.80 2.98
C THR A 481 -5.40 8.92 3.92
N MET A 482 -5.08 7.62 4.01
CA MET A 482 -5.81 6.67 4.87
C MET A 482 -5.78 7.03 6.36
N VAL A 483 -4.67 7.58 6.85
CA VAL A 483 -4.56 7.98 8.28
C VAL A 483 -5.17 9.35 8.56
N MET A 484 -5.54 10.13 7.54
CA MET A 484 -6.01 11.50 7.68
C MET A 484 -7.30 11.58 8.50
N GLU A 485 -8.33 10.87 8.07
CA GLU A 485 -9.64 10.89 8.71
C GLU A 485 -9.65 10.22 10.09
N PRO A 486 -9.14 8.97 10.25
CA PRO A 486 -9.08 8.30 11.55
C PRO A 486 -8.20 9.04 12.58
N GLY A 487 -7.19 9.78 12.10
CA GLY A 487 -6.33 10.61 12.95
C GLY A 487 -6.86 12.02 13.21
N GLY A 488 -7.94 12.43 12.56
CA GLY A 488 -8.48 13.79 12.66
C GLY A 488 -7.49 14.85 12.16
N TYR A 489 -6.60 14.49 11.22
CA TYR A 489 -5.60 15.40 10.69
C TYR A 489 -6.18 16.37 9.67
N ARG A 490 -5.60 17.57 9.64
CA ARG A 490 -5.81 18.56 8.58
C ARG A 490 -4.64 18.49 7.60
N PHE A 491 -4.86 18.97 6.39
CA PHE A 491 -3.82 19.03 5.36
C PHE A 491 -2.51 19.67 5.88
N THR A 492 -2.63 20.74 6.66
CA THR A 492 -1.51 21.50 7.20
C THR A 492 -0.79 20.84 8.39
N ASP A 493 -1.21 19.68 8.86
CA ASP A 493 -0.54 19.03 10.00
C ASP A 493 0.67 18.19 9.54
N TYR A 494 0.66 17.72 8.29
CA TYR A 494 1.67 16.80 7.76
C TYR A 494 3.07 17.39 7.71
N TRP A 495 3.21 18.65 7.27
CA TRP A 495 4.53 19.27 7.10
C TRP A 495 5.32 19.40 8.39
N LYS A 496 4.66 19.53 9.54
CA LYS A 496 5.32 19.75 10.85
C LYS A 496 6.24 18.59 11.21
N LEU A 497 5.74 17.35 11.11
CA LEU A 497 6.54 16.14 11.31
C LEU A 497 7.23 15.73 10.00
N GLY A 498 6.61 16.01 8.87
CA GLY A 498 7.11 15.62 7.55
C GLY A 498 8.41 16.32 7.16
N LEU A 499 8.58 17.60 7.48
CA LEU A 499 9.80 18.34 7.12
C LEU A 499 11.07 17.79 7.79
N PRO A 500 11.11 17.55 9.12
CA PRO A 500 12.27 16.90 9.74
C PRO A 500 12.59 15.53 9.14
N LEU A 501 11.58 14.74 8.79
CA LEU A 501 11.78 13.44 8.18
C LEU A 501 12.26 13.55 6.74
N LEU A 502 11.74 14.50 5.96
CA LEU A 502 12.22 14.78 4.61
C LEU A 502 13.70 15.18 4.62
N LEU A 503 14.11 16.02 5.58
CA LEU A 503 15.51 16.38 5.75
C LEU A 503 16.39 15.20 6.18
N LEU A 504 15.89 14.29 7.00
CA LEU A 504 16.56 13.03 7.34
C LEU A 504 16.80 12.19 6.08
N PHE A 505 15.76 12.01 5.25
CA PHE A 505 15.85 11.24 4.01
C PHE A 505 16.83 11.89 3.04
N LEU A 506 16.79 13.21 2.92
CA LEU A 506 17.77 13.96 2.10
C LEU A 506 19.20 13.77 2.63
N ALA A 507 19.40 13.86 3.94
CA ALA A 507 20.71 13.65 4.53
C ALA A 507 21.25 12.24 4.29
N VAL A 508 20.40 11.22 4.43
CA VAL A 508 20.77 9.83 4.13
C VAL A 508 21.07 9.67 2.63
N ALA A 509 20.23 10.21 1.74
CA ALA A 509 20.43 10.14 0.29
C ALA A 509 21.74 10.79 -0.15
N VAL A 510 22.09 11.96 0.40
CA VAL A 510 23.24 12.76 -0.05
C VAL A 510 24.54 12.35 0.63
N PHE A 511 24.51 11.99 1.91
CA PHE A 511 25.73 11.74 2.68
C PHE A 511 25.98 10.26 2.98
N TRP A 512 24.93 9.46 3.24
CA TRP A 512 25.09 8.05 3.60
C TRP A 512 25.15 7.14 2.37
N VAL A 513 24.33 7.39 1.36
CA VAL A 513 24.31 6.58 0.14
C VAL A 513 25.68 6.54 -0.54
N PRO A 514 26.40 7.66 -0.75
CA PRO A 514 27.73 7.61 -1.38
C PRO A 514 28.82 6.93 -0.52
N VAL A 515 28.61 6.79 0.78
CA VAL A 515 29.51 6.00 1.65
C VAL A 515 29.35 4.50 1.39
N VAL A 516 28.12 4.04 1.13
CA VAL A 516 27.82 2.63 0.86
C VAL A 516 28.07 2.27 -0.60
N TRP A 517 27.70 3.15 -1.52
CA TRP A 517 27.93 3.04 -2.97
C TRP A 517 28.74 4.24 -3.44
N PRO A 518 30.08 4.14 -3.50
CA PRO A 518 30.93 5.22 -3.97
C PRO A 518 30.61 5.64 -5.42
N PHE A 519 30.88 6.89 -5.73
CA PHE A 519 30.72 7.47 -7.07
C PHE A 519 31.63 6.83 -8.11
#